data_0ad4bf15a8c6b27a05cb40f752573237
#
_entry.id   0ad4bf15a8c6b27a05cb40f752573237
#
_cell.length_a   1.000
_cell.length_b   1.000
_cell.length_c   1.000
_cell.angle_alpha   90.00
_cell.angle_beta   90.00
_cell.angle_gamma   90.00
#
_symmetry.space_group_name_H-M   'P 1'
#
loop_
_entity.id
_entity.type
_entity.pdbx_description
1 polymer ?
#
loop_
_entity_poly.entity_id
_entity_poly.type
_entity_poly.pdbx_seq_one_letter_code
_entity_poly.pdbx_strand_id
1 'polypeptide(L)'
;MNIQKIMSSLEAKHPGESESLQAVKEVLLSIEDIYNQHPEFEKAKIIERLVEPDRIFTFRVTWVDDRGEVQTNLGYRVQFNNAIGPYKGGIRFHASVNLSILKFLGFEQTFKNALTTLPMGGGKGGSDFSPRGKSDAEIMRFCQAFMLELWRHLGPDMDVPAGDIGVGGREVGYMFGMYKKLTREFTGTFTGKGLEFGGSLIRPEATGFGGLYFVNQMLQAKGIDIKGKTVAISGFGNVAWGAATKATELGAKVITISGPDGYIYDPDGISGEKIDYMLELRSSGNDIVAPYVEQYPNATFVEGKRPWEVKADIALPCATQNELNGEDAQNLIKNDVLCVGEISNMGCTPEAIDLFIEHKTMYAPGKAVNAGGVATSGLEMSQNAMHLSWSAAEVDEKLHAIMHGIHAQCVKYGTEPDGYINYVKGANIAGFMKVAHAMMGQGVI
;
A
#
# COMPACT_ATOMS: atom_id res chain seq x y z
N MET A 1 12.49 18.57 -19.40
CA MET A 1 11.08 18.10 -19.55
C MET A 1 10.12 19.30 -19.54
N ASN A 2 9.07 19.30 -20.37
CA ASN A 2 8.04 20.36 -20.33
C ASN A 2 6.74 19.76 -19.74
N ILE A 3 6.62 19.83 -18.43
CA ILE A 3 5.49 19.26 -17.68
C ILE A 3 4.16 19.86 -18.12
N GLN A 4 4.09 21.18 -18.32
CA GLN A 4 2.85 21.84 -18.71
C GLN A 4 2.34 21.33 -20.08
N LYS A 5 3.23 21.15 -21.05
CA LYS A 5 2.89 20.61 -22.37
C LYS A 5 2.40 19.16 -22.27
N ILE A 6 3.07 18.34 -21.45
CA ILE A 6 2.67 16.94 -21.22
C ILE A 6 1.29 16.90 -20.58
N MET A 7 1.06 17.65 -19.51
CA MET A 7 -0.21 17.68 -18.81
C MET A 7 -1.37 18.17 -19.68
N SER A 8 -1.17 19.27 -20.45
CA SER A 8 -2.19 19.76 -21.38
C SER A 8 -2.57 18.74 -22.45
N SER A 9 -1.57 17.96 -22.92
CA SER A 9 -1.83 16.87 -23.87
C SER A 9 -2.64 15.73 -23.25
N LEU A 10 -2.33 15.37 -22.00
CA LEU A 10 -3.05 14.31 -21.27
C LEU A 10 -4.49 14.75 -20.93
N GLU A 11 -4.68 15.98 -20.45
CA GLU A 11 -6.02 16.54 -20.17
C GLU A 11 -6.90 16.54 -21.41
N ALA A 12 -6.34 16.88 -22.58
CA ALA A 12 -7.08 16.85 -23.83
C ALA A 12 -7.47 15.43 -24.28
N LYS A 13 -6.63 14.43 -23.98
CA LYS A 13 -6.90 13.02 -24.30
C LYS A 13 -7.85 12.35 -23.32
N HIS A 14 -7.78 12.73 -22.05
CA HIS A 14 -8.47 12.08 -20.93
C HIS A 14 -9.31 13.08 -20.11
N PRO A 15 -10.30 13.74 -20.74
CA PRO A 15 -11.13 14.72 -20.04
C PRO A 15 -11.92 14.06 -18.90
N GLY A 16 -11.87 14.67 -17.72
CA GLY A 16 -12.60 14.19 -16.54
C GLY A 16 -11.87 13.13 -15.68
N GLU A 17 -10.66 12.73 -16.06
CA GLU A 17 -9.84 11.79 -15.25
C GLU A 17 -8.97 12.54 -14.23
N SER A 18 -9.57 13.31 -13.34
CA SER A 18 -8.89 14.22 -12.41
C SER A 18 -7.88 13.55 -11.49
N GLU A 19 -8.23 12.38 -10.94
CA GLU A 19 -7.35 11.65 -10.01
C GLU A 19 -6.10 11.13 -10.72
N SER A 20 -6.27 10.59 -11.92
CA SER A 20 -5.15 10.10 -12.73
C SER A 20 -4.23 11.24 -13.17
N LEU A 21 -4.78 12.34 -13.63
CA LEU A 21 -4.02 13.51 -14.08
C LEU A 21 -3.24 14.15 -12.92
N GLN A 22 -3.84 14.24 -11.74
CA GLN A 22 -3.17 14.77 -10.55
C GLN A 22 -1.96 13.90 -10.15
N ALA A 23 -2.13 12.59 -10.10
CA ALA A 23 -1.04 11.67 -9.74
C ALA A 23 0.14 11.74 -10.72
N VAL A 24 -0.14 11.81 -12.02
CA VAL A 24 0.88 11.99 -13.04
C VAL A 24 1.63 13.31 -12.80
N LYS A 25 0.93 14.42 -12.59
CA LYS A 25 1.55 15.72 -12.35
C LYS A 25 2.47 15.71 -11.14
N GLU A 26 2.05 15.14 -10.02
CA GLU A 26 2.85 15.05 -8.80
C GLU A 26 4.14 14.26 -9.01
N VAL A 27 4.06 13.13 -9.70
CA VAL A 27 5.26 12.34 -10.02
C VAL A 27 6.19 13.10 -10.97
N LEU A 28 5.66 13.71 -12.04
CA LEU A 28 6.49 14.47 -13.00
C LEU A 28 7.22 15.63 -12.32
N LEU A 29 6.58 16.34 -11.40
CA LEU A 29 7.24 17.41 -10.62
C LEU A 29 8.38 16.88 -9.76
N SER A 30 8.21 15.71 -9.18
CA SER A 30 9.22 15.11 -8.28
C SER A 30 10.45 14.54 -9.00
N ILE A 31 10.32 14.19 -10.29
CA ILE A 31 11.39 13.58 -11.09
C ILE A 31 12.02 14.52 -12.11
N GLU A 32 11.54 15.77 -12.23
CA GLU A 32 11.94 16.71 -13.29
C GLU A 32 13.45 16.89 -13.37
N ASP A 33 14.09 17.14 -12.23
CA ASP A 33 15.53 17.40 -12.17
C ASP A 33 16.36 16.21 -12.66
N ILE A 34 16.02 15.00 -12.18
CA ILE A 34 16.74 13.78 -12.58
C ILE A 34 16.47 13.43 -14.04
N TYR A 35 15.24 13.61 -14.51
CA TYR A 35 14.89 13.37 -15.91
C TYR A 35 15.69 14.27 -16.86
N ASN A 36 15.86 15.55 -16.51
CA ASN A 36 16.60 16.51 -17.34
C ASN A 36 18.10 16.20 -17.42
N GLN A 37 18.65 15.38 -16.51
CA GLN A 37 20.02 14.89 -16.56
C GLN A 37 20.18 13.69 -17.52
N HIS A 38 19.08 13.14 -18.04
CA HIS A 38 19.04 11.95 -18.90
C HIS A 38 18.37 12.26 -20.26
N PRO A 39 19.07 12.95 -21.19
CA PRO A 39 18.50 13.30 -22.50
C PRO A 39 18.07 12.09 -23.34
N GLU A 40 18.63 10.91 -23.07
CA GLU A 40 18.24 9.65 -23.67
C GLU A 40 16.79 9.25 -23.34
N PHE A 41 16.27 9.63 -22.18
CA PHE A 41 14.88 9.35 -21.79
C PHE A 41 13.89 10.16 -22.65
N GLU A 42 14.20 11.41 -22.94
CA GLU A 42 13.37 12.24 -23.82
C GLU A 42 13.37 11.71 -25.25
N LYS A 43 14.55 11.30 -25.75
CA LYS A 43 14.68 10.70 -27.10
C LYS A 43 13.86 9.40 -27.22
N ALA A 44 13.79 8.60 -26.17
CA ALA A 44 13.03 7.36 -26.12
C ALA A 44 11.54 7.55 -25.73
N LYS A 45 11.10 8.79 -25.51
CA LYS A 45 9.73 9.12 -25.11
C LYS A 45 9.28 8.38 -23.84
N ILE A 46 10.18 8.26 -22.87
CA ILE A 46 9.92 7.49 -21.65
C ILE A 46 8.68 8.01 -20.91
N ILE A 47 8.55 9.33 -20.74
CA ILE A 47 7.39 9.89 -20.02
C ILE A 47 6.09 9.66 -20.79
N GLU A 48 6.05 9.95 -22.09
CA GLU A 48 4.84 9.77 -22.89
C GLU A 48 4.36 8.32 -22.92
N ARG A 49 5.28 7.36 -22.83
CA ARG A 49 4.97 5.93 -22.73
C ARG A 49 4.59 5.50 -21.31
N LEU A 50 5.18 6.12 -20.29
CA LEU A 50 4.98 5.77 -18.90
C LEU A 50 3.65 6.28 -18.33
N VAL A 51 3.15 7.41 -18.81
CA VAL A 51 1.91 8.03 -18.30
C VAL A 51 0.64 7.44 -18.90
N GLU A 52 0.77 6.60 -19.92
CA GLU A 52 -0.34 5.86 -20.52
C GLU A 52 -0.23 4.37 -20.13
N PRO A 53 -1.31 3.73 -19.72
CA PRO A 53 -1.29 2.30 -19.44
C PRO A 53 -1.11 1.47 -20.72
N ASP A 54 -0.46 0.30 -20.59
CA ASP A 54 -0.28 -0.62 -21.72
C ASP A 54 -1.63 -1.12 -22.25
N ARG A 55 -2.58 -1.45 -21.36
CA ARG A 55 -3.92 -1.94 -21.71
C ARG A 55 -4.94 -1.63 -20.65
N ILE A 56 -6.18 -1.42 -21.09
CA ILE A 56 -7.34 -1.27 -20.21
C ILE A 56 -8.43 -2.23 -20.70
N PHE A 57 -8.95 -3.02 -19.79
CA PHE A 57 -10.14 -3.85 -20.02
C PHE A 57 -11.31 -3.27 -19.24
N THR A 58 -12.40 -2.98 -19.93
CA THR A 58 -13.67 -2.59 -19.33
C THR A 58 -14.74 -3.57 -19.79
N PHE A 59 -15.46 -4.14 -18.84
CA PHE A 59 -16.43 -5.16 -19.12
C PHE A 59 -17.65 -5.06 -18.19
N ARG A 60 -18.79 -5.57 -18.69
CA ARG A 60 -20.02 -5.69 -17.90
C ARG A 60 -19.97 -6.99 -17.12
N VAL A 61 -20.29 -6.92 -15.82
CA VAL A 61 -20.48 -8.08 -14.95
C VAL A 61 -21.96 -8.24 -14.67
N THR A 62 -22.56 -9.35 -15.10
CA THR A 62 -23.96 -9.68 -14.85
C THR A 62 -24.04 -10.84 -13.86
N TRP A 63 -24.83 -10.67 -12.82
CA TRP A 63 -24.97 -11.67 -11.76
C TRP A 63 -26.39 -11.64 -11.17
N VAL A 64 -26.74 -12.63 -10.36
CA VAL A 64 -28.08 -12.75 -9.75
C VAL A 64 -27.96 -12.66 -8.24
N ASP A 65 -28.77 -11.80 -7.61
CA ASP A 65 -28.81 -11.64 -6.16
C ASP A 65 -29.60 -12.77 -5.47
N ASP A 66 -29.69 -12.70 -4.13
CA ASP A 66 -30.38 -13.72 -3.34
C ASP A 66 -31.90 -13.73 -3.53
N ARG A 67 -32.46 -12.67 -4.13
CA ARG A 67 -33.90 -12.58 -4.48
C ARG A 67 -34.20 -13.11 -5.87
N GLY A 68 -33.15 -13.54 -6.61
CA GLY A 68 -33.27 -13.98 -7.98
C GLY A 68 -33.33 -12.85 -9.01
N GLU A 69 -33.02 -11.61 -8.61
CA GLU A 69 -33.00 -10.45 -9.48
C GLU A 69 -31.65 -10.32 -10.20
N VAL A 70 -31.71 -9.96 -11.49
CA VAL A 70 -30.50 -9.72 -12.28
C VAL A 70 -29.89 -8.37 -11.94
N GLN A 71 -28.62 -8.39 -11.62
CA GLN A 71 -27.81 -7.22 -11.30
C GLN A 71 -26.71 -7.04 -12.36
N THR A 72 -26.30 -5.79 -12.59
CA THR A 72 -25.22 -5.44 -13.51
C THR A 72 -24.26 -4.47 -12.88
N ASN A 73 -22.98 -4.70 -13.04
CA ASN A 73 -21.89 -3.83 -12.61
C ASN A 73 -20.88 -3.65 -13.74
N LEU A 74 -20.03 -2.64 -13.64
CA LEU A 74 -18.87 -2.48 -14.50
C LEU A 74 -17.64 -3.07 -13.81
N GLY A 75 -16.87 -3.83 -14.55
CA GLY A 75 -15.57 -4.35 -14.14
C GLY A 75 -14.44 -3.74 -14.97
N TYR A 76 -13.27 -3.62 -14.35
CA TYR A 76 -12.09 -3.02 -14.96
C TYR A 76 -10.83 -3.78 -14.60
N ARG A 77 -9.87 -3.82 -15.54
CA ARG A 77 -8.46 -4.13 -15.25
C ARG A 77 -7.57 -3.19 -16.05
N VAL A 78 -6.73 -2.45 -15.35
CA VAL A 78 -5.69 -1.60 -15.90
C VAL A 78 -4.37 -2.35 -15.79
N GLN A 79 -3.82 -2.78 -16.90
CA GLN A 79 -2.47 -3.30 -17.05
C GLN A 79 -1.59 -2.10 -17.37
N PHE A 80 -0.96 -1.52 -16.32
CA PHE A 80 -0.38 -0.20 -16.45
C PHE A 80 1.00 -0.26 -17.09
N ASN A 81 1.93 -1.01 -16.53
CA ASN A 81 3.29 -1.15 -17.04
C ASN A 81 3.91 -2.46 -16.58
N ASN A 82 4.51 -3.22 -17.49
CA ASN A 82 5.16 -4.50 -17.22
C ASN A 82 6.67 -4.52 -17.53
N ALA A 83 7.30 -3.37 -17.62
CA ALA A 83 8.73 -3.29 -17.94
C ALA A 83 9.63 -4.02 -16.93
N ILE A 84 9.21 -4.16 -15.69
CA ILE A 84 10.00 -4.83 -14.62
C ILE A 84 9.43 -6.16 -14.16
N GLY A 85 8.35 -6.63 -14.74
CA GLY A 85 7.72 -7.91 -14.40
C GLY A 85 6.24 -7.94 -14.72
N PRO A 86 5.53 -9.04 -14.41
CA PRO A 86 4.10 -9.17 -14.62
C PRO A 86 3.34 -8.00 -14.01
N TYR A 87 2.24 -7.59 -14.62
CA TYR A 87 1.35 -6.61 -14.00
C TYR A 87 0.91 -7.11 -12.63
N LYS A 88 1.03 -6.26 -11.60
CA LYS A 88 0.74 -6.62 -10.22
C LYS A 88 0.00 -5.52 -9.52
N GLY A 89 -1.12 -5.85 -8.92
CA GLY A 89 -1.91 -4.93 -8.11
C GLY A 89 -3.30 -5.44 -7.78
N GLY A 90 -3.90 -4.87 -6.74
CA GLY A 90 -5.16 -5.31 -6.17
C GLY A 90 -6.38 -5.10 -7.07
N ILE A 91 -7.44 -5.80 -6.70
CA ILE A 91 -8.81 -5.60 -7.21
C ILE A 91 -9.61 -4.94 -6.09
N ARG A 92 -10.29 -3.83 -6.39
CA ARG A 92 -11.14 -3.06 -5.46
C ARG A 92 -12.61 -3.26 -5.80
N PHE A 93 -13.40 -3.64 -4.79
CA PHE A 93 -14.87 -3.66 -4.89
C PHE A 93 -15.46 -2.57 -4.00
N HIS A 94 -15.85 -1.47 -4.63
CA HIS A 94 -16.44 -0.34 -3.94
C HIS A 94 -17.26 0.51 -4.91
N ALA A 95 -18.39 1.05 -4.45
CA ALA A 95 -19.30 1.85 -5.28
C ALA A 95 -18.65 3.07 -5.97
N SER A 96 -17.56 3.61 -5.42
CA SER A 96 -16.82 4.73 -6.00
C SER A 96 -15.84 4.35 -7.10
N VAL A 97 -15.65 3.07 -7.40
CA VAL A 97 -14.68 2.63 -8.41
C VAL A 97 -15.08 3.15 -9.79
N ASN A 98 -14.13 3.80 -10.43
CA ASN A 98 -14.20 4.24 -11.83
C ASN A 98 -12.82 4.10 -12.50
N LEU A 99 -12.77 4.33 -13.79
CA LEU A 99 -11.54 4.14 -14.57
C LEU A 99 -10.43 5.11 -14.14
N SER A 100 -10.73 6.37 -13.84
CA SER A 100 -9.75 7.37 -13.42
C SER A 100 -9.03 6.96 -12.14
N ILE A 101 -9.79 6.50 -11.13
CA ILE A 101 -9.24 5.98 -9.87
C ILE A 101 -8.33 4.76 -10.13
N LEU A 102 -8.73 3.84 -10.99
CA LEU A 102 -7.93 2.65 -11.27
C LEU A 102 -6.67 2.94 -12.09
N LYS A 103 -6.71 3.90 -13.00
CA LYS A 103 -5.51 4.41 -13.70
C LYS A 103 -4.55 5.07 -12.72
N PHE A 104 -5.04 5.94 -11.86
CA PHE A 104 -4.26 6.52 -10.75
C PHE A 104 -3.56 5.45 -9.93
N LEU A 105 -4.32 4.50 -9.41
CA LEU A 105 -3.80 3.45 -8.55
C LEU A 105 -2.83 2.52 -9.30
N GLY A 106 -3.05 2.23 -10.57
CA GLY A 106 -2.15 1.43 -11.41
C GLY A 106 -0.83 2.12 -11.68
N PHE A 107 -0.87 3.42 -11.95
CA PHE A 107 0.31 4.27 -12.12
C PHE A 107 1.17 4.29 -10.84
N GLU A 108 0.57 4.62 -9.69
CA GLU A 108 1.25 4.61 -8.39
C GLU A 108 1.81 3.22 -8.03
N GLN A 109 1.06 2.16 -8.35
CA GLN A 109 1.47 0.78 -8.09
C GLN A 109 2.74 0.41 -8.87
N THR A 110 2.92 0.93 -10.08
CA THR A 110 4.13 0.69 -10.88
C THR A 110 5.39 1.13 -10.14
N PHE A 111 5.39 2.30 -9.54
CA PHE A 111 6.55 2.83 -8.78
C PHE A 111 6.72 2.15 -7.44
N LYS A 112 5.63 1.87 -6.75
CA LYS A 112 5.65 1.13 -5.47
C LYS A 112 6.27 -0.26 -5.65
N ASN A 113 5.85 -0.99 -6.67
CA ASN A 113 6.39 -2.32 -6.97
C ASN A 113 7.87 -2.23 -7.39
N ALA A 114 8.25 -1.21 -8.14
CA ALA A 114 9.64 -0.99 -8.56
C ALA A 114 10.59 -0.86 -7.36
N LEU A 115 10.15 -0.23 -6.26
CA LEU A 115 10.95 -0.07 -5.05
C LEU A 115 11.29 -1.40 -4.39
N THR A 116 10.43 -2.40 -4.48
CA THR A 116 10.64 -3.71 -3.83
C THR A 116 11.83 -4.49 -4.40
N THR A 117 12.36 -4.09 -5.56
CA THR A 117 13.36 -4.81 -6.35
C THR A 117 12.89 -6.14 -6.93
N LEU A 118 11.71 -6.62 -6.55
CA LEU A 118 11.11 -7.83 -7.09
C LEU A 118 10.59 -7.60 -8.52
N PRO A 119 10.52 -8.66 -9.34
CA PRO A 119 10.06 -8.56 -10.73
C PRO A 119 8.53 -8.43 -10.82
N MET A 120 8.01 -7.27 -10.50
CA MET A 120 6.60 -6.94 -10.52
C MET A 120 6.36 -5.59 -11.18
N GLY A 121 5.56 -5.59 -12.24
CA GLY A 121 5.05 -4.38 -12.87
C GLY A 121 3.88 -3.76 -12.11
N GLY A 122 3.16 -2.86 -12.73
CA GLY A 122 2.00 -2.17 -12.14
C GLY A 122 0.70 -2.52 -12.83
N GLY A 123 -0.32 -2.79 -12.04
CA GLY A 123 -1.68 -3.00 -12.51
C GLY A 123 -2.70 -2.73 -11.41
N LYS A 124 -3.94 -2.49 -11.80
CA LYS A 124 -5.05 -2.29 -10.86
C LYS A 124 -6.37 -2.73 -11.49
N GLY A 125 -7.24 -3.30 -10.70
CA GLY A 125 -8.57 -3.69 -11.15
C GLY A 125 -9.65 -3.32 -10.16
N GLY A 126 -10.88 -3.52 -10.55
CA GLY A 126 -12.00 -3.27 -9.65
C GLY A 126 -13.36 -3.28 -10.32
N SER A 127 -14.35 -3.03 -9.50
CA SER A 127 -15.75 -2.90 -9.92
C SER A 127 -16.47 -1.91 -9.00
N ASP A 128 -17.50 -1.27 -9.52
CA ASP A 128 -18.47 -0.47 -8.75
C ASP A 128 -19.39 -1.32 -7.85
N PHE A 129 -19.21 -2.63 -7.84
CA PHE A 129 -19.84 -3.55 -6.90
C PHE A 129 -19.38 -3.27 -5.47
N SER A 130 -20.33 -3.22 -4.52
CA SER A 130 -20.03 -3.13 -3.10
C SER A 130 -20.40 -4.45 -2.38
N PRO A 131 -19.46 -5.11 -1.71
CA PRO A 131 -19.77 -6.33 -0.94
C PRO A 131 -20.51 -6.03 0.37
N ARG A 132 -20.57 -4.75 0.78
CA ARG A 132 -21.24 -4.36 2.04
C ARG A 132 -22.72 -4.70 2.00
N GLY A 133 -23.19 -5.45 3.00
CA GLY A 133 -24.59 -5.87 3.11
C GLY A 133 -25.00 -6.99 2.15
N LYS A 134 -24.06 -7.60 1.44
CA LYS A 134 -24.28 -8.78 0.61
C LYS A 134 -23.99 -10.07 1.36
N SER A 135 -24.71 -11.13 1.01
CA SER A 135 -24.41 -12.48 1.52
C SER A 135 -23.13 -13.05 0.90
N ASP A 136 -22.53 -14.03 1.56
CA ASP A 136 -21.38 -14.77 1.01
C ASP A 136 -21.71 -15.42 -0.33
N ALA A 137 -22.94 -15.89 -0.52
CA ALA A 137 -23.41 -16.48 -1.77
C ALA A 137 -23.50 -15.44 -2.90
N GLU A 138 -23.98 -14.23 -2.61
CA GLU A 138 -24.00 -13.11 -3.56
C GLU A 138 -22.58 -12.70 -3.97
N ILE A 139 -21.68 -12.55 -3.00
CA ILE A 139 -20.28 -12.17 -3.23
C ILE A 139 -19.56 -13.26 -4.06
N MET A 140 -19.81 -14.53 -3.76
CA MET A 140 -19.25 -15.64 -4.54
C MET A 140 -19.73 -15.60 -5.99
N ARG A 141 -21.04 -15.44 -6.23
CA ARG A 141 -21.60 -15.32 -7.59
C ARG A 141 -21.04 -14.14 -8.35
N PHE A 142 -20.91 -12.98 -7.66
CA PHE A 142 -20.28 -11.82 -8.28
C PHE A 142 -18.82 -12.07 -8.65
N CYS A 143 -18.00 -12.62 -7.75
CA CYS A 143 -16.60 -12.96 -8.02
C CYS A 143 -16.46 -13.91 -9.20
N GLN A 144 -17.33 -14.92 -9.30
CA GLN A 144 -17.35 -15.87 -10.41
C GLN A 144 -17.71 -15.19 -11.72
N ALA A 145 -18.74 -14.33 -11.73
CA ALA A 145 -19.14 -13.57 -12.92
C ALA A 145 -18.05 -12.58 -13.36
N PHE A 146 -17.40 -11.90 -12.41
CA PHE A 146 -16.25 -11.02 -12.67
C PHE A 146 -15.10 -11.78 -13.34
N MET A 147 -14.80 -12.98 -12.86
CA MET A 147 -13.73 -13.82 -13.41
C MET A 147 -14.04 -14.41 -14.78
N LEU A 148 -15.32 -14.64 -15.13
CA LEU A 148 -15.70 -15.07 -16.48
C LEU A 148 -15.25 -14.09 -17.55
N GLU A 149 -15.23 -12.79 -17.23
CA GLU A 149 -14.77 -11.74 -18.14
C GLU A 149 -13.24 -11.56 -18.09
N LEU A 150 -12.64 -11.64 -16.89
CA LEU A 150 -11.26 -11.24 -16.67
C LEU A 150 -10.22 -12.35 -16.90
N TRP A 151 -10.54 -13.62 -16.73
CA TRP A 151 -9.58 -14.70 -16.61
C TRP A 151 -8.57 -14.83 -17.76
N ARG A 152 -8.98 -14.50 -18.99
CA ARG A 152 -8.11 -14.58 -20.19
C ARG A 152 -6.96 -13.58 -20.17
N HIS A 153 -7.06 -12.55 -19.34
CA HIS A 153 -6.09 -11.45 -19.23
C HIS A 153 -5.17 -11.61 -18.01
N LEU A 154 -5.30 -12.71 -17.28
CA LEU A 154 -4.52 -13.02 -16.08
C LEU A 154 -3.60 -14.22 -16.31
N GLY A 155 -2.57 -14.30 -15.50
CA GLY A 155 -1.64 -15.43 -15.49
C GLY A 155 -0.46 -15.16 -14.56
N PRO A 156 0.24 -16.21 -14.09
CA PRO A 156 1.34 -16.06 -13.11
C PRO A 156 2.50 -15.23 -13.64
N ASP A 157 2.73 -15.22 -14.95
CA ASP A 157 3.81 -14.47 -15.62
C ASP A 157 3.28 -13.31 -16.47
N MET A 158 1.99 -13.02 -16.42
CA MET A 158 1.36 -11.95 -17.19
C MET A 158 0.75 -10.88 -16.31
N ASP A 159 -0.22 -11.24 -15.48
CA ASP A 159 -0.96 -10.32 -14.61
C ASP A 159 -1.46 -11.05 -13.36
N VAL A 160 -0.97 -10.64 -12.20
CA VAL A 160 -1.24 -11.29 -10.91
C VAL A 160 -1.98 -10.32 -9.98
N PRO A 161 -3.31 -10.43 -9.88
CA PRO A 161 -4.10 -9.62 -8.96
C PRO A 161 -3.87 -9.97 -7.49
N ALA A 162 -4.36 -9.08 -6.62
CA ALA A 162 -4.41 -9.26 -5.17
C ALA A 162 -5.70 -8.63 -4.61
N GLY A 163 -5.85 -8.66 -3.29
CA GLY A 163 -6.90 -7.93 -2.60
C GLY A 163 -6.63 -6.42 -2.50
N ASP A 164 -7.68 -5.67 -2.27
CA ASP A 164 -7.71 -4.24 -1.98
C ASP A 164 -9.02 -3.94 -1.22
N ILE A 165 -9.46 -2.69 -1.16
CA ILE A 165 -10.74 -2.33 -0.49
C ILE A 165 -11.89 -3.18 -1.02
N GLY A 166 -12.64 -3.82 -0.12
CA GLY A 166 -13.76 -4.69 -0.46
C GLY A 166 -13.37 -6.08 -1.02
N VAL A 167 -12.09 -6.39 -1.07
CA VAL A 167 -11.56 -7.69 -1.54
C VAL A 167 -10.53 -8.21 -0.55
N GLY A 168 -10.96 -9.11 0.30
CA GLY A 168 -10.13 -9.84 1.26
C GLY A 168 -9.83 -11.27 0.80
N GLY A 169 -9.38 -12.09 1.74
CA GLY A 169 -9.05 -13.51 1.48
C GLY A 169 -10.23 -14.33 0.94
N ARG A 170 -11.46 -14.03 1.37
CA ARG A 170 -12.68 -14.66 0.88
C ARG A 170 -12.89 -14.40 -0.62
N GLU A 171 -12.87 -13.14 -1.03
CA GLU A 171 -13.06 -12.74 -2.43
C GLU A 171 -11.91 -13.26 -3.32
N VAL A 172 -10.67 -13.15 -2.83
CA VAL A 172 -9.50 -13.73 -3.52
C VAL A 172 -9.68 -15.24 -3.72
N GLY A 173 -10.15 -15.96 -2.69
CA GLY A 173 -10.43 -17.38 -2.76
C GLY A 173 -11.49 -17.71 -3.82
N TYR A 174 -12.60 -16.97 -3.85
CA TYR A 174 -13.68 -17.18 -4.85
C TYR A 174 -13.18 -16.90 -6.28
N MET A 175 -12.42 -15.83 -6.48
CA MET A 175 -11.85 -15.51 -7.80
C MET A 175 -10.80 -16.52 -8.23
N PHE A 176 -9.90 -16.92 -7.35
CA PHE A 176 -8.90 -17.95 -7.64
C PHE A 176 -9.53 -19.30 -7.98
N GLY A 177 -10.55 -19.71 -7.21
CA GLY A 177 -11.28 -20.96 -7.47
C GLY A 177 -11.93 -20.99 -8.86
N MET A 178 -12.52 -19.86 -9.28
CA MET A 178 -13.10 -19.74 -10.62
C MET A 178 -12.01 -19.72 -11.71
N TYR A 179 -10.93 -18.96 -11.50
CA TYR A 179 -9.78 -18.95 -12.41
C TYR A 179 -9.23 -20.36 -12.64
N LYS A 180 -8.93 -21.09 -11.56
CA LYS A 180 -8.45 -22.46 -11.61
C LYS A 180 -9.39 -23.38 -12.38
N LYS A 181 -10.70 -23.22 -12.20
CA LYS A 181 -11.69 -24.01 -12.92
C LYS A 181 -11.71 -23.74 -14.43
N LEU A 182 -11.59 -22.46 -14.82
CA LEU A 182 -11.61 -22.03 -16.22
C LEU A 182 -10.33 -22.40 -16.97
N THR A 183 -9.18 -22.20 -16.35
CA THR A 183 -7.87 -22.50 -16.95
C THR A 183 -7.51 -23.99 -16.86
N ARG A 184 -8.06 -24.71 -15.87
CA ARG A 184 -7.68 -26.08 -15.49
C ARG A 184 -6.23 -26.17 -15.01
N GLU A 185 -5.68 -25.06 -14.51
CA GLU A 185 -4.32 -24.94 -14.01
C GLU A 185 -4.32 -24.44 -12.56
N PHE A 186 -3.40 -24.96 -11.75
CA PHE A 186 -3.16 -24.47 -10.40
C PHE A 186 -1.85 -23.66 -10.40
N THR A 187 -1.96 -22.34 -10.58
CA THR A 187 -0.82 -21.43 -10.71
C THR A 187 -0.88 -20.31 -9.69
N GLY A 188 0.20 -19.55 -9.56
CA GLY A 188 0.32 -18.38 -8.69
C GLY A 188 -0.34 -17.12 -9.26
N THR A 189 -1.52 -17.21 -9.82
CA THR A 189 -2.17 -16.08 -10.51
C THR A 189 -2.75 -15.02 -9.56
N PHE A 190 -3.07 -15.36 -8.32
CA PHE A 190 -3.49 -14.42 -7.30
C PHE A 190 -2.52 -14.43 -6.12
N THR A 191 -2.44 -13.31 -5.39
CA THR A 191 -1.80 -13.25 -4.07
C THR A 191 -2.79 -12.83 -2.99
N GLY A 192 -2.48 -13.17 -1.75
CA GLY A 192 -3.43 -13.07 -0.63
C GLY A 192 -4.36 -14.28 -0.55
N LYS A 193 -3.94 -15.39 -1.14
CA LYS A 193 -4.66 -16.68 -1.05
C LYS A 193 -4.60 -17.26 0.36
N GLY A 194 -5.55 -18.15 0.67
CA GLY A 194 -5.48 -18.98 1.86
C GLY A 194 -4.24 -19.88 1.87
N LEU A 195 -3.74 -20.20 3.06
CA LEU A 195 -2.55 -21.05 3.22
C LEU A 195 -2.72 -22.43 2.60
N GLU A 196 -3.96 -22.93 2.59
CA GLU A 196 -4.32 -24.26 2.07
C GLU A 196 -4.18 -24.35 0.52
N PHE A 197 -4.10 -23.22 -0.16
CA PHE A 197 -4.02 -23.16 -1.62
C PHE A 197 -3.00 -22.16 -2.16
N GLY A 198 -1.86 -22.07 -1.49
CA GLY A 198 -0.68 -21.36 -1.98
C GLY A 198 -0.47 -19.95 -1.40
N GLY A 199 -1.16 -19.59 -0.34
CA GLY A 199 -0.91 -18.35 0.40
C GLY A 199 0.43 -18.35 1.14
N SER A 200 0.93 -17.17 1.49
CA SER A 200 2.16 -16.99 2.25
C SER A 200 1.89 -16.66 3.72
N LEU A 201 2.70 -17.21 4.61
CA LEU A 201 2.80 -16.73 6.00
C LEU A 201 3.26 -15.26 6.03
N ILE A 202 3.09 -14.61 7.17
CA ILE A 202 3.43 -13.19 7.44
C ILE A 202 2.55 -12.20 6.64
N ARG A 203 1.67 -12.63 5.76
CA ARG A 203 0.92 -11.72 4.88
C ARG A 203 0.00 -10.74 5.63
N PRO A 204 -0.77 -11.12 6.66
CA PRO A 204 -1.60 -10.18 7.42
C PRO A 204 -0.82 -9.06 8.09
N GLU A 205 0.32 -9.36 8.69
CA GLU A 205 1.18 -8.45 9.44
C GLU A 205 2.24 -7.74 8.60
N ALA A 206 2.45 -8.19 7.36
CA ALA A 206 3.57 -7.77 6.51
C ALA A 206 3.69 -6.25 6.31
N THR A 207 2.58 -5.55 6.21
CA THR A 207 2.58 -4.10 6.02
C THR A 207 3.12 -3.40 7.27
N GLY A 208 2.65 -3.80 8.45
CA GLY A 208 3.12 -3.28 9.73
C GLY A 208 4.58 -3.65 10.01
N PHE A 209 4.95 -4.92 9.81
CA PHE A 209 6.33 -5.39 9.99
C PHE A 209 7.30 -4.63 9.08
N GLY A 210 6.99 -4.55 7.80
CA GLY A 210 7.80 -3.83 6.82
C GLY A 210 7.94 -2.35 7.16
N GLY A 211 6.84 -1.72 7.62
CA GLY A 211 6.87 -0.32 8.07
C GLY A 211 7.86 -0.10 9.21
N LEU A 212 7.86 -0.96 10.21
CA LEU A 212 8.80 -0.88 11.32
C LEU A 212 10.26 -1.15 10.89
N TYR A 213 10.49 -2.08 9.97
CA TYR A 213 11.84 -2.28 9.41
C TYR A 213 12.34 -1.01 8.72
N PHE A 214 11.49 -0.37 7.92
CA PHE A 214 11.84 0.88 7.24
C PHE A 214 12.11 2.02 8.24
N VAL A 215 11.22 2.24 9.21
CA VAL A 215 11.36 3.27 10.24
C VAL A 215 12.62 3.04 11.10
N ASN A 216 12.93 1.80 11.45
CA ASN A 216 14.15 1.48 12.16
C ASN A 216 15.40 1.84 11.34
N GLN A 217 15.40 1.61 10.03
CA GLN A 217 16.47 2.05 9.13
C GLN A 217 16.60 3.58 9.08
N MET A 218 15.47 4.32 9.07
CA MET A 218 15.50 5.79 9.13
C MET A 218 16.20 6.29 10.40
N LEU A 219 15.87 5.71 11.55
CA LEU A 219 16.50 6.06 12.84
C LEU A 219 17.99 5.70 12.84
N GLN A 220 18.35 4.50 12.39
CA GLN A 220 19.73 4.03 12.31
C GLN A 220 20.59 4.93 11.40
N ALA A 221 20.03 5.46 10.31
CA ALA A 221 20.71 6.42 9.43
C ALA A 221 21.10 7.72 10.15
N LYS A 222 20.48 8.02 11.29
CA LYS A 222 20.81 9.14 12.18
C LYS A 222 21.51 8.71 13.47
N GLY A 223 21.93 7.44 13.57
CA GLY A 223 22.59 6.91 14.76
C GLY A 223 21.66 6.74 15.98
N ILE A 224 20.35 6.66 15.77
CA ILE A 224 19.34 6.54 16.81
C ILE A 224 18.91 5.07 16.92
N ASP A 225 18.92 4.53 18.14
CA ASP A 225 18.36 3.21 18.43
C ASP A 225 16.85 3.35 18.71
N ILE A 226 16.06 2.47 18.10
CA ILE A 226 14.61 2.41 18.32
C ILE A 226 14.24 1.89 19.71
N LYS A 227 15.15 1.15 20.35
CA LYS A 227 14.93 0.57 21.68
C LYS A 227 14.64 1.69 22.71
N GLY A 228 13.55 1.50 23.45
CA GLY A 228 13.10 2.47 24.47
C GLY A 228 12.38 3.70 23.92
N LYS A 229 12.23 3.84 22.61
CA LYS A 229 11.46 4.93 21.99
C LYS A 229 9.97 4.70 22.14
N THR A 230 9.22 5.79 22.33
CA THR A 230 7.76 5.75 22.36
C THR A 230 7.16 5.87 20.96
N VAL A 231 6.11 5.11 20.69
CA VAL A 231 5.48 5.02 19.37
C VAL A 231 4.00 5.32 19.48
N ALA A 232 3.53 6.34 18.77
CA ALA A 232 2.11 6.62 18.57
C ALA A 232 1.65 5.95 17.28
N ILE A 233 0.63 5.10 17.38
CA ILE A 233 0.02 4.37 16.26
C ILE A 233 -1.45 4.76 16.18
N SER A 234 -1.96 5.01 14.97
CA SER A 234 -3.39 5.10 14.70
C SER A 234 -3.94 3.77 14.17
N GLY A 235 -5.24 3.54 14.37
CA GLY A 235 -5.90 2.31 13.98
C GLY A 235 -5.64 1.13 14.93
N PHE A 236 -6.32 0.01 14.68
CA PHE A 236 -6.07 -1.28 15.33
C PHE A 236 -6.43 -2.46 14.41
N GLY A 237 -6.43 -2.20 13.09
CA GLY A 237 -6.52 -3.22 12.05
C GLY A 237 -5.20 -3.99 11.88
N ASN A 238 -5.13 -4.85 10.85
CA ASN A 238 -3.94 -5.69 10.60
C ASN A 238 -2.64 -4.89 10.48
N VAL A 239 -2.70 -3.70 9.89
CA VAL A 239 -1.54 -2.81 9.75
C VAL A 239 -1.06 -2.32 11.10
N ALA A 240 -1.97 -1.81 11.93
CA ALA A 240 -1.64 -1.31 13.27
C ALA A 240 -1.21 -2.45 14.21
N TRP A 241 -1.87 -3.59 14.13
CA TRP A 241 -1.47 -4.79 14.89
C TRP A 241 -0.05 -5.23 14.52
N GLY A 242 0.25 -5.40 13.24
CA GLY A 242 1.59 -5.76 12.79
C GLY A 242 2.64 -4.73 13.22
N ALA A 243 2.32 -3.43 13.10
CA ALA A 243 3.20 -2.36 13.54
C ALA A 243 3.46 -2.39 15.05
N ALA A 244 2.42 -2.56 15.87
CA ALA A 244 2.56 -2.64 17.32
C ALA A 244 3.37 -3.86 17.77
N THR A 245 3.13 -5.02 17.16
CA THR A 245 3.87 -6.25 17.43
C THR A 245 5.36 -6.08 17.12
N LYS A 246 5.68 -5.63 15.91
CA LYS A 246 7.09 -5.46 15.49
C LYS A 246 7.80 -4.34 16.26
N ALA A 247 7.13 -3.24 16.58
CA ALA A 247 7.69 -2.18 17.41
C ALA A 247 8.09 -2.73 18.79
N THR A 248 7.23 -3.53 19.40
CA THR A 248 7.50 -4.19 20.69
C THR A 248 8.67 -5.16 20.60
N GLU A 249 8.75 -5.99 19.56
CA GLU A 249 9.87 -6.91 19.32
C GLU A 249 11.20 -6.18 19.17
N LEU A 250 11.20 -5.00 18.54
CA LEU A 250 12.38 -4.14 18.39
C LEU A 250 12.73 -3.36 19.67
N GLY A 251 11.93 -3.50 20.74
CA GLY A 251 12.16 -2.87 22.03
C GLY A 251 11.61 -1.45 22.17
N ALA A 252 10.78 -1.00 21.24
CA ALA A 252 10.04 0.25 21.36
C ALA A 252 8.79 0.07 22.23
N LYS A 253 8.21 1.16 22.70
CA LYS A 253 7.01 1.19 23.52
C LYS A 253 5.86 1.84 22.77
N VAL A 254 4.88 1.05 22.36
CA VAL A 254 3.65 1.53 21.74
C VAL A 254 2.75 2.12 22.81
N ILE A 255 2.35 3.40 22.68
CA ILE A 255 1.58 4.11 23.70
C ILE A 255 0.19 4.52 23.23
N THR A 256 -0.13 4.39 21.95
CA THR A 256 -1.46 4.69 21.42
C THR A 256 -1.92 3.67 20.39
N ILE A 257 -3.23 3.50 20.31
CA ILE A 257 -3.99 2.89 19.22
C ILE A 257 -5.25 3.72 19.02
N SER A 258 -5.91 3.61 17.87
CA SER A 258 -7.16 4.34 17.64
C SER A 258 -8.18 3.54 16.85
N GLY A 259 -9.44 3.91 17.02
CA GLY A 259 -10.59 3.39 16.28
C GLY A 259 -11.42 4.53 15.70
N PRO A 260 -12.58 4.22 15.10
CA PRO A 260 -13.51 5.24 14.61
C PRO A 260 -14.13 6.09 15.74
N ASP A 261 -14.14 5.57 16.98
CA ASP A 261 -14.66 6.22 18.17
C ASP A 261 -13.68 7.18 18.86
N GLY A 262 -12.38 7.03 18.64
CA GLY A 262 -11.36 7.85 19.29
C GLY A 262 -10.02 7.13 19.41
N TYR A 263 -9.18 7.53 20.36
CA TYR A 263 -7.91 6.85 20.61
C TYR A 263 -7.70 6.49 22.09
N ILE A 264 -6.85 5.48 22.29
CA ILE A 264 -6.34 5.08 23.61
C ILE A 264 -4.92 5.65 23.76
N TYR A 265 -4.66 6.25 24.91
CA TYR A 265 -3.31 6.52 25.42
C TYR A 265 -3.04 5.63 26.62
N ASP A 266 -2.05 4.76 26.51
CA ASP A 266 -1.62 3.85 27.58
C ASP A 266 -0.14 4.13 27.92
N PRO A 267 0.14 4.82 29.04
CA PRO A 267 1.51 5.13 29.44
C PRO A 267 2.33 3.90 29.80
N ASP A 268 1.67 2.78 30.16
CA ASP A 268 2.34 1.52 30.47
C ASP A 268 2.77 0.73 29.23
N GLY A 269 2.28 1.15 28.07
CA GLY A 269 2.52 0.50 26.77
C GLY A 269 1.47 -0.53 26.41
N ILE A 270 1.28 -0.69 25.09
CA ILE A 270 0.31 -1.61 24.47
C ILE A 270 1.09 -2.76 23.83
N SER A 271 1.18 -3.89 24.51
CA SER A 271 1.92 -5.07 24.07
C SER A 271 1.35 -6.36 24.67
N GLY A 272 1.71 -7.52 24.09
CA GLY A 272 1.32 -8.82 24.59
C GLY A 272 -0.20 -8.97 24.72
N GLU A 273 -0.68 -9.34 25.91
CA GLU A 273 -2.11 -9.58 26.19
C GLU A 273 -3.03 -8.41 25.84
N LYS A 274 -2.51 -7.17 25.87
CA LYS A 274 -3.28 -5.98 25.49
C LYS A 274 -3.55 -5.95 23.98
N ILE A 275 -2.58 -6.39 23.17
CA ILE A 275 -2.77 -6.56 21.73
C ILE A 275 -3.75 -7.71 21.46
N ASP A 276 -3.61 -8.83 22.16
CA ASP A 276 -4.50 -9.99 22.03
C ASP A 276 -5.96 -9.61 22.38
N TYR A 277 -6.16 -8.87 23.46
CA TYR A 277 -7.47 -8.33 23.83
C TYR A 277 -8.08 -7.48 22.71
N MET A 278 -7.29 -6.62 22.07
CA MET A 278 -7.78 -5.80 20.96
C MET A 278 -8.12 -6.61 19.71
N LEU A 279 -7.39 -7.68 19.44
CA LEU A 279 -7.70 -8.62 18.35
C LEU A 279 -9.01 -9.37 18.62
N GLU A 280 -9.24 -9.83 19.85
CA GLU A 280 -10.49 -10.47 20.26
C GLU A 280 -11.68 -9.52 20.15
N LEU A 281 -11.53 -8.28 20.63
CA LEU A 281 -12.55 -7.23 20.52
C LEU A 281 -12.95 -7.00 19.07
N ARG A 282 -11.98 -6.88 18.17
CA ARG A 282 -12.21 -6.72 16.75
C ARG A 282 -12.86 -7.95 16.10
N SER A 283 -12.42 -9.14 16.45
CA SER A 283 -12.98 -10.40 15.90
C SER A 283 -14.43 -10.64 16.33
N SER A 284 -14.85 -10.06 17.45
CA SER A 284 -16.24 -10.06 17.89
C SER A 284 -17.16 -9.10 17.11
N GLY A 285 -16.61 -8.38 16.10
CA GLY A 285 -17.34 -7.41 15.29
C GLY A 285 -17.45 -6.03 15.93
N ASN A 286 -16.68 -5.76 16.98
CA ASN A 286 -16.67 -4.48 17.68
C ASN A 286 -15.47 -3.64 17.22
N ASP A 287 -15.72 -2.67 16.34
CA ASP A 287 -14.68 -1.83 15.74
C ASP A 287 -14.34 -0.56 16.55
N ILE A 288 -14.65 -0.55 17.86
CA ILE A 288 -14.35 0.57 18.75
C ILE A 288 -13.23 0.24 19.72
N VAL A 289 -12.51 1.28 20.21
CA VAL A 289 -11.39 1.12 21.15
C VAL A 289 -11.74 1.47 22.59
N ALA A 290 -12.85 2.16 22.83
CA ALA A 290 -13.29 2.58 24.17
C ALA A 290 -13.30 1.47 25.24
N PRO A 291 -13.69 0.21 24.93
CA PRO A 291 -13.68 -0.88 25.94
C PRO A 291 -12.29 -1.19 26.52
N TYR A 292 -11.22 -0.77 25.87
CA TYR A 292 -9.85 -1.00 26.35
C TYR A 292 -9.64 -0.47 27.78
N VAL A 293 -10.17 0.73 28.12
CA VAL A 293 -9.96 1.34 29.43
C VAL A 293 -10.74 0.68 30.55
N GLU A 294 -11.77 -0.10 30.22
CA GLU A 294 -12.48 -0.93 31.20
C GLU A 294 -11.58 -2.07 31.68
N GLN A 295 -10.80 -2.65 30.77
CA GLN A 295 -9.86 -3.73 31.07
C GLN A 295 -8.54 -3.22 31.63
N TYR A 296 -8.07 -2.04 31.17
CA TYR A 296 -6.80 -1.43 31.54
C TYR A 296 -7.00 -0.01 32.07
N PRO A 297 -7.33 0.16 33.37
CA PRO A 297 -7.76 1.46 33.94
C PRO A 297 -6.68 2.55 33.98
N ASN A 298 -5.40 2.20 33.82
CA ASN A 298 -4.31 3.20 33.75
C ASN A 298 -4.28 3.92 32.40
N ALA A 299 -4.95 3.37 31.39
CA ALA A 299 -5.07 3.99 30.07
C ALA A 299 -6.19 5.06 30.08
N THR A 300 -6.09 5.98 29.12
CA THR A 300 -7.08 7.04 28.90
C THR A 300 -7.69 6.87 27.52
N PHE A 301 -9.02 6.96 27.43
CA PHE A 301 -9.73 7.06 26.15
C PHE A 301 -10.07 8.51 25.84
N VAL A 302 -9.80 8.94 24.63
CA VAL A 302 -10.12 10.29 24.13
C VAL A 302 -11.05 10.16 22.94
N GLU A 303 -12.33 10.49 23.17
CA GLU A 303 -13.40 10.36 22.19
C GLU A 303 -13.22 11.31 20.99
N GLY A 304 -13.50 10.82 19.79
CA GLY A 304 -13.61 11.59 18.56
C GLY A 304 -12.30 12.21 18.05
N LYS A 305 -11.16 11.89 18.67
CA LYS A 305 -9.84 12.39 18.29
C LYS A 305 -8.90 11.30 17.79
N ARG A 306 -7.84 11.73 17.13
CA ARG A 306 -6.68 10.91 16.71
C ARG A 306 -5.48 11.18 17.60
N PRO A 307 -4.49 10.26 17.68
CA PRO A 307 -3.46 10.29 18.72
C PRO A 307 -2.33 11.32 18.50
N TRP A 308 -2.45 12.23 17.54
CA TRP A 308 -1.33 13.08 17.09
C TRP A 308 -1.00 14.25 18.01
N GLU A 309 -1.79 14.48 19.04
CA GLU A 309 -1.48 15.43 20.12
C GLU A 309 -0.64 14.78 21.25
N VAL A 310 -0.54 13.45 21.27
CA VAL A 310 0.26 12.72 22.26
C VAL A 310 1.74 12.85 21.95
N LYS A 311 2.55 13.21 22.97
CA LYS A 311 4.00 13.25 22.81
C LYS A 311 4.57 11.85 22.63
N ALA A 312 5.18 11.59 21.48
CA ALA A 312 5.85 10.34 21.14
C ALA A 312 7.10 10.60 20.29
N ASP A 313 8.07 9.70 20.37
CA ASP A 313 9.28 9.80 19.55
C ASP A 313 9.00 9.46 18.08
N ILE A 314 8.08 8.53 17.82
CA ILE A 314 7.75 8.00 16.50
C ILE A 314 6.24 8.07 16.31
N ALA A 315 5.79 8.56 15.16
CA ALA A 315 4.39 8.59 14.76
C ALA A 315 4.15 7.73 13.51
N LEU A 316 3.22 6.78 13.61
CA LEU A 316 2.91 5.82 12.55
C LEU A 316 1.42 5.86 12.20
N PRO A 317 1.01 6.62 11.18
CA PRO A 317 -0.33 6.51 10.62
C PRO A 317 -0.56 5.10 10.05
N CYS A 318 -1.52 4.36 10.63
CA CYS A 318 -1.83 2.97 10.28
C CYS A 318 -3.31 2.72 9.98
N ALA A 319 -4.14 3.76 9.92
CA ALA A 319 -5.59 3.65 9.78
C ALA A 319 -6.07 4.03 8.37
N THR A 320 -6.34 5.29 8.14
CA THR A 320 -7.03 5.75 6.93
C THR A 320 -6.27 6.83 6.18
N GLN A 321 -6.70 7.06 4.94
CA GLN A 321 -6.19 8.15 4.11
C GLN A 321 -6.48 9.52 4.76
N ASN A 322 -5.50 10.44 4.64
CA ASN A 322 -5.58 11.83 5.13
C ASN A 322 -5.96 11.96 6.62
N GLU A 323 -5.56 11.00 7.43
CA GLU A 323 -5.86 11.00 8.87
C GLU A 323 -4.98 11.95 9.69
N LEU A 324 -3.82 12.34 9.17
CA LEU A 324 -2.87 13.26 9.78
C LEU A 324 -2.80 14.54 8.93
N ASN A 325 -3.38 15.62 9.45
CA ASN A 325 -3.49 16.90 8.75
C ASN A 325 -2.39 17.89 9.17
N GLY A 326 -2.45 19.13 8.65
CA GLY A 326 -1.44 20.17 8.97
C GLY A 326 -1.39 20.54 10.45
N GLU A 327 -2.51 20.60 11.16
CA GLU A 327 -2.56 20.88 12.61
C GLU A 327 -1.90 19.72 13.39
N ASP A 328 -2.20 18.48 13.01
CA ASP A 328 -1.59 17.30 13.61
C ASP A 328 -0.06 17.29 13.39
N ALA A 329 0.40 17.65 12.19
CA ALA A 329 1.82 17.77 11.89
C ALA A 329 2.50 18.82 12.75
N GLN A 330 1.87 19.99 12.95
CA GLN A 330 2.38 21.03 13.85
C GLN A 330 2.48 20.53 15.29
N ASN A 331 1.49 19.78 15.78
CA ASN A 331 1.51 19.18 17.12
C ASN A 331 2.68 18.20 17.28
N LEU A 332 2.89 17.33 16.30
CA LEU A 332 4.00 16.37 16.31
C LEU A 332 5.37 17.08 16.29
N ILE A 333 5.53 18.08 15.45
CA ILE A 333 6.76 18.89 15.37
C ILE A 333 7.01 19.61 16.69
N LYS A 334 6.00 20.23 17.28
CA LYS A 334 6.08 20.91 18.58
C LYS A 334 6.45 19.95 19.72
N ASN A 335 6.05 18.69 19.60
CA ASN A 335 6.36 17.64 20.57
C ASN A 335 7.70 16.95 20.30
N ASP A 336 8.54 17.49 19.39
CA ASP A 336 9.86 16.97 19.03
C ASP A 336 9.83 15.54 18.48
N VAL A 337 8.84 15.20 17.65
CA VAL A 337 8.78 13.89 17.00
C VAL A 337 10.06 13.65 16.17
N LEU A 338 10.69 12.51 16.35
CA LEU A 338 11.91 12.15 15.63
C LEU A 338 11.60 11.68 14.21
N CYS A 339 10.54 10.87 14.08
CA CYS A 339 10.24 10.16 12.85
C CYS A 339 8.73 10.03 12.63
N VAL A 340 8.30 10.25 11.39
CA VAL A 340 6.93 9.98 10.92
C VAL A 340 7.02 9.02 9.75
N GLY A 341 6.44 7.84 9.87
CA GLY A 341 6.40 6.83 8.81
C GLY A 341 4.97 6.45 8.44
N GLU A 342 4.54 6.75 7.22
CA GLU A 342 3.21 6.36 6.77
C GLU A 342 3.14 4.86 6.50
N ILE A 343 2.47 4.11 7.37
CA ILE A 343 2.19 2.70 7.11
C ILE A 343 0.83 2.53 6.42
N SER A 344 -0.11 3.44 6.63
CA SER A 344 -1.33 3.53 5.82
C SER A 344 -1.06 4.08 4.42
N ASN A 345 -2.02 3.91 3.51
CA ASN A 345 -1.95 4.53 2.19
C ASN A 345 -2.34 6.01 2.31
N MET A 346 -1.40 6.92 1.95
CA MET A 346 -1.62 8.37 1.99
C MET A 346 -2.19 8.84 3.33
N GLY A 347 -1.55 8.44 4.44
CA GLY A 347 -1.99 8.76 5.80
C GLY A 347 -1.91 10.25 6.14
N CYS A 348 -0.93 10.97 5.58
CA CYS A 348 -0.74 12.41 5.78
C CYS A 348 -1.35 13.21 4.62
N THR A 349 -1.90 14.38 4.96
CA THR A 349 -2.33 15.34 3.93
C THR A 349 -1.10 16.01 3.28
N PRO A 350 -1.22 16.54 2.04
CA PRO A 350 -0.12 17.27 1.40
C PRO A 350 0.44 18.40 2.28
N GLU A 351 -0.42 19.15 2.96
CA GLU A 351 -0.02 20.20 3.90
C GLU A 351 0.86 19.65 5.06
N ALA A 352 0.49 18.50 5.62
CA ALA A 352 1.28 17.87 6.68
C ALA A 352 2.66 17.43 6.16
N ILE A 353 2.70 16.85 4.94
CA ILE A 353 3.96 16.44 4.29
C ILE A 353 4.88 17.65 4.09
N ASP A 354 4.35 18.74 3.56
CA ASP A 354 5.11 19.97 3.33
C ASP A 354 5.72 20.50 4.63
N LEU A 355 4.93 20.54 5.72
CA LEU A 355 5.40 20.94 7.04
C LEU A 355 6.54 20.05 7.57
N PHE A 356 6.45 18.72 7.41
CA PHE A 356 7.53 17.83 7.82
C PHE A 356 8.81 18.05 7.02
N ILE A 357 8.70 18.28 5.71
CA ILE A 357 9.84 18.55 4.83
C ILE A 357 10.48 19.92 5.19
N GLU A 358 9.68 20.96 5.35
CA GLU A 358 10.16 22.30 5.72
C GLU A 358 10.91 22.31 7.06
N HIS A 359 10.41 21.57 8.06
CA HIS A 359 11.05 21.43 9.37
C HIS A 359 12.15 20.36 9.41
N LYS A 360 12.43 19.70 8.27
CA LYS A 360 13.42 18.62 8.16
C LYS A 360 13.20 17.47 9.16
N THR A 361 11.94 17.23 9.49
CA THR A 361 11.54 16.05 10.25
C THR A 361 11.81 14.80 9.41
N MET A 362 12.26 13.70 10.02
CA MET A 362 12.36 12.42 9.31
C MET A 362 10.96 11.93 8.96
N TYR A 363 10.55 12.17 7.74
CA TYR A 363 9.25 11.74 7.20
C TYR A 363 9.44 10.83 5.99
N ALA A 364 8.71 9.72 5.94
CA ALA A 364 8.72 8.83 4.79
C ALA A 364 7.29 8.48 4.31
N PRO A 365 7.08 8.49 2.97
CA PRO A 365 5.76 8.30 2.37
C PRO A 365 5.33 6.84 2.36
N GLY A 366 4.01 6.62 2.32
CA GLY A 366 3.41 5.30 2.33
C GLY A 366 3.94 4.35 1.25
N LYS A 367 4.18 4.84 0.02
CA LYS A 367 4.68 3.98 -1.07
C LYS A 367 6.01 3.28 -0.76
N ALA A 368 6.83 3.84 0.11
CA ALA A 368 8.06 3.22 0.59
C ALA A 368 7.83 2.45 1.89
N VAL A 369 7.24 3.09 2.89
CA VAL A 369 7.08 2.53 4.24
C VAL A 369 6.13 1.33 4.27
N ASN A 370 5.02 1.40 3.53
CA ASN A 370 4.02 0.32 3.52
C ASN A 370 4.24 -0.75 2.44
N ALA A 371 5.39 -0.74 1.79
CA ALA A 371 5.72 -1.70 0.73
C ALA A 371 5.81 -3.16 1.22
N GLY A 372 5.83 -3.40 2.53
CA GLY A 372 5.89 -4.75 3.11
C GLY A 372 4.77 -5.68 2.64
N GLY A 373 3.55 -5.15 2.49
CA GLY A 373 2.42 -5.92 1.98
C GLY A 373 2.62 -6.43 0.55
N VAL A 374 3.04 -5.56 -0.36
CA VAL A 374 3.30 -5.94 -1.75
C VAL A 374 4.59 -6.74 -1.89
N ALA A 375 5.60 -6.48 -1.07
CA ALA A 375 6.81 -7.30 -1.02
C ALA A 375 6.49 -8.75 -0.65
N THR A 376 5.69 -8.98 0.38
CA THR A 376 5.24 -10.33 0.77
C THR A 376 4.35 -10.96 -0.32
N SER A 377 3.55 -10.18 -1.03
CA SER A 377 2.83 -10.68 -2.21
C SER A 377 3.80 -11.20 -3.29
N GLY A 378 4.90 -10.49 -3.55
CA GLY A 378 5.95 -10.97 -4.47
C GLY A 378 6.65 -12.23 -3.96
N LEU A 379 6.85 -12.35 -2.65
CA LEU A 379 7.38 -13.57 -2.03
C LEU A 379 6.39 -14.75 -2.16
N GLU A 380 5.08 -14.51 -2.07
CA GLU A 380 4.05 -15.50 -2.36
C GLU A 380 4.12 -15.98 -3.81
N MET A 381 4.30 -15.07 -4.77
CA MET A 381 4.51 -15.43 -6.17
C MET A 381 5.75 -16.32 -6.35
N SER A 382 6.85 -16.00 -5.68
CA SER A 382 8.08 -16.79 -5.73
C SER A 382 7.87 -18.19 -5.16
N GLN A 383 7.21 -18.32 -4.01
CA GLN A 383 6.86 -19.62 -3.41
C GLN A 383 5.97 -20.43 -4.35
N ASN A 384 4.96 -19.81 -4.97
CA ASN A 384 4.07 -20.46 -5.92
C ASN A 384 4.83 -20.96 -7.17
N ALA A 385 5.74 -20.16 -7.72
CA ALA A 385 6.54 -20.54 -8.88
C ALA A 385 7.47 -21.72 -8.61
N MET A 386 8.00 -21.82 -7.38
CA MET A 386 8.84 -22.94 -6.96
C MET A 386 8.06 -24.16 -6.46
N HIS A 387 6.76 -24.06 -6.30
CA HIS A 387 5.90 -25.08 -5.66
C HIS A 387 6.38 -25.42 -4.23
N LEU A 388 6.85 -24.42 -3.50
CA LEU A 388 7.32 -24.55 -2.12
C LEU A 388 6.58 -23.56 -1.21
N SER A 389 6.57 -23.85 0.09
CA SER A 389 6.14 -22.92 1.12
C SER A 389 7.30 -22.64 2.05
N TRP A 390 7.56 -21.36 2.33
CA TRP A 390 8.58 -20.95 3.30
C TRP A 390 7.98 -20.83 4.69
N SER A 391 8.80 -21.05 5.69
CA SER A 391 8.46 -20.78 7.09
C SER A 391 8.24 -19.28 7.33
N ALA A 392 7.57 -18.91 8.42
CA ALA A 392 7.39 -17.52 8.81
C ALA A 392 8.75 -16.78 8.97
N ALA A 393 9.77 -17.45 9.53
CA ALA A 393 11.09 -16.89 9.68
C ALA A 393 11.77 -16.58 8.34
N GLU A 394 11.69 -17.48 7.36
CA GLU A 394 12.24 -17.27 6.01
C GLU A 394 11.54 -16.12 5.29
N VAL A 395 10.22 -16.01 5.41
CA VAL A 395 9.46 -14.89 4.81
C VAL A 395 9.84 -13.56 5.49
N ASP A 396 9.93 -13.53 6.82
CA ASP A 396 10.26 -12.32 7.58
C ASP A 396 11.70 -11.84 7.30
N GLU A 397 12.66 -12.75 7.21
CA GLU A 397 14.04 -12.42 6.82
C GLU A 397 14.11 -11.76 5.43
N LYS A 398 13.41 -12.33 4.45
CA LYS A 398 13.33 -11.77 3.09
C LYS A 398 12.62 -10.42 3.07
N LEU A 399 11.54 -10.29 3.82
CA LEU A 399 10.82 -9.02 3.98
C LEU A 399 11.75 -7.94 4.58
N HIS A 400 12.48 -8.26 5.63
CA HIS A 400 13.45 -7.35 6.24
C HIS A 400 14.50 -6.89 5.23
N ALA A 401 15.09 -7.83 4.46
CA ALA A 401 16.07 -7.51 3.42
C ALA A 401 15.49 -6.59 2.32
N ILE A 402 14.27 -6.84 1.88
CA ILE A 402 13.59 -6.00 0.88
C ILE A 402 13.38 -4.59 1.43
N MET A 403 12.86 -4.43 2.65
CA MET A 403 12.63 -3.12 3.25
C MET A 403 13.93 -2.34 3.46
N HIS A 404 15.01 -3.01 3.84
CA HIS A 404 16.35 -2.42 3.90
C HIS A 404 16.80 -1.91 2.52
N GLY A 405 16.60 -2.70 1.47
CA GLY A 405 16.89 -2.32 0.09
C GLY A 405 16.09 -1.10 -0.38
N ILE A 406 14.80 -1.03 -0.06
CA ILE A 406 13.95 0.13 -0.36
C ILE A 406 14.49 1.39 0.33
N HIS A 407 14.80 1.30 1.62
CA HIS A 407 15.36 2.41 2.37
C HIS A 407 16.68 2.91 1.75
N ALA A 408 17.59 1.99 1.41
CA ALA A 408 18.87 2.34 0.79
C ALA A 408 18.69 3.09 -0.55
N GLN A 409 17.72 2.69 -1.38
CA GLN A 409 17.40 3.41 -2.62
C GLN A 409 16.81 4.80 -2.36
N CYS A 410 15.92 4.92 -1.37
CA CYS A 410 15.38 6.23 -0.97
C CYS A 410 16.49 7.17 -0.47
N VAL A 411 17.43 6.68 0.30
CA VAL A 411 18.60 7.46 0.76
C VAL A 411 19.46 7.90 -0.42
N LYS A 412 19.78 6.97 -1.32
CA LYS A 412 20.61 7.26 -2.50
C LYS A 412 20.09 8.43 -3.34
N TYR A 413 18.79 8.51 -3.55
CA TYR A 413 18.18 9.52 -4.41
C TYR A 413 17.55 10.70 -3.64
N GLY A 414 17.36 10.58 -2.32
CA GLY A 414 16.71 11.59 -1.50
C GLY A 414 17.64 12.42 -0.63
N THR A 415 18.94 12.08 -0.56
CA THR A 415 19.89 12.84 0.27
C THR A 415 20.17 14.21 -0.35
N GLU A 416 19.85 15.25 0.39
CA GLU A 416 20.09 16.64 0.03
C GLU A 416 21.52 17.09 0.38
N PRO A 417 22.04 18.21 -0.19
CA PRO A 417 23.42 18.68 0.06
C PRO A 417 23.73 18.95 1.53
N ASP A 418 22.73 19.26 2.33
CA ASP A 418 22.88 19.53 3.78
C ASP A 418 22.80 18.25 4.65
N GLY A 419 22.65 17.08 4.02
CA GLY A 419 22.55 15.80 4.71
C GLY A 419 21.14 15.44 5.18
N TYR A 420 20.13 16.25 4.88
CA TYR A 420 18.72 15.87 5.05
C TYR A 420 18.35 14.80 4.03
N ILE A 421 17.56 13.82 4.45
CA ILE A 421 17.04 12.78 3.55
C ILE A 421 15.57 13.06 3.27
N ASN A 422 15.29 13.51 2.05
CA ASN A 422 13.93 13.68 1.55
C ASN A 422 13.43 12.35 0.98
N TYR A 423 12.78 11.55 1.82
CA TYR A 423 12.30 10.22 1.43
C TYR A 423 11.19 10.25 0.39
N VAL A 424 10.42 11.34 0.29
CA VAL A 424 9.40 11.51 -0.77
C VAL A 424 10.07 11.57 -2.13
N LYS A 425 11.04 12.49 -2.27
CA LYS A 425 11.86 12.63 -3.48
C LYS A 425 12.61 11.33 -3.78
N GLY A 426 13.25 10.75 -2.76
CA GLY A 426 14.01 9.51 -2.88
C GLY A 426 13.18 8.35 -3.41
N ALA A 427 11.99 8.13 -2.87
CA ALA A 427 11.10 7.06 -3.30
C ALA A 427 10.59 7.25 -4.75
N ASN A 428 10.17 8.48 -5.11
CA ASN A 428 9.69 8.78 -6.45
C ASN A 428 10.80 8.59 -7.51
N ILE A 429 11.98 9.13 -7.25
CA ILE A 429 13.11 9.01 -8.18
C ILE A 429 13.58 7.56 -8.30
N ALA A 430 13.74 6.84 -7.19
CA ALA A 430 14.19 5.45 -7.20
C ALA A 430 13.24 4.56 -8.01
N GLY A 431 11.93 4.68 -7.80
CA GLY A 431 10.93 3.95 -8.56
C GLY A 431 10.95 4.28 -10.05
N PHE A 432 10.98 5.58 -10.37
CA PHE A 432 11.06 6.06 -11.76
C PHE A 432 12.32 5.54 -12.48
N MET A 433 13.50 5.72 -11.91
CA MET A 433 14.75 5.33 -12.53
C MET A 433 14.81 3.85 -12.87
N LYS A 434 14.30 2.99 -11.99
CA LYS A 434 14.24 1.54 -12.25
C LYS A 434 13.34 1.23 -13.44
N VAL A 435 12.15 1.80 -13.51
CA VAL A 435 11.21 1.57 -14.62
C VAL A 435 11.76 2.16 -15.93
N ALA A 436 12.29 3.40 -15.89
CA ALA A 436 12.85 4.05 -17.06
C ALA A 436 14.03 3.26 -17.67
N HIS A 437 14.96 2.78 -16.84
CA HIS A 437 16.06 1.94 -17.31
C HIS A 437 15.60 0.61 -17.90
N ALA A 438 14.59 -0.02 -17.29
CA ALA A 438 14.02 -1.25 -17.84
C ALA A 438 13.37 -1.00 -19.21
N MET A 439 12.59 0.08 -19.34
CA MET A 439 11.99 0.48 -20.63
C MET A 439 13.04 0.82 -21.70
N MET A 440 14.15 1.46 -21.30
CA MET A 440 15.28 1.72 -22.19
C MET A 440 15.96 0.44 -22.66
N GLY A 441 16.20 -0.48 -21.73
CA GLY A 441 16.87 -1.75 -22.01
C GLY A 441 16.07 -2.69 -22.93
N GLN A 442 14.74 -2.59 -22.89
CA GLN A 442 13.83 -3.39 -23.73
C GLN A 442 13.52 -2.74 -25.09
N GLY A 443 13.92 -1.48 -25.27
CA GLY A 443 13.71 -0.75 -26.52
C GLY A 443 12.31 -0.15 -26.67
N VAL A 444 11.90 0.04 -27.91
CA VAL A 444 10.57 0.60 -28.26
C VAL A 444 9.68 -0.55 -28.69
N ILE A 445 8.78 -0.95 -27.79
CA ILE A 445 7.83 -2.04 -27.97
C ILE A 445 6.41 -1.55 -27.75
#